data_b1a73ea0fa874c8f6ab588714159115c
#
_entry.id   b1a73ea0fa874c8f6ab588714159115c
#
_cell.length_a   1.000
_cell.length_b   1.000
_cell.length_c   1.000
_cell.angle_alpha   90.00
_cell.angle_beta   90.00
_cell.angle_gamma   90.00
#
_symmetry.space_group_name_H-M   'P 1'
#
loop_
_entity.id
_entity.type
_entity.pdbx_description
1 polymer ?
#
loop_
_entity_poly.entity_id
_entity_poly.type
_entity_poly.pdbx_seq_one_letter_code
_entity_poly.pdbx_strand_id
1 'polypeptide(L)'
;MDKTINWTGQRLTLRIEKVAHGGIFVARHEGRVVFVSHVLPGELVKAVVFEDRGGSFCRAEPIEIIEASEDRVPHFWKEAGTDGPQRALGVGGAGGAEFGHIKLERQRQLKADVIEEALQRMAGVELRPVVEPVPGDDEANGLGYRTRVQLHVDEAGEPGPYRERSHDVVPVKHLPLAVDEVNDLALHLKNWQDVKKIEVAVSNTGQVHYSVDKKPKQEGKLVERAAGRTFRISSGGFWQVHKGAADVLTKTVNEMVAVVGIDVDAPNLDLYGGVGLFAGALAAKFANRLRITTVESVKQATEDAKLNLADLPAVRAVCAPTERFAAEQASAVAAGEADYSRATVVVDPPRAGVGARVVGDLLTMAPLHIVYVACDPVALARDLKGLLAGGYQIKALKAFDLFPHTHHVETIVSLVRNSK
;
A
#
# COMPACT_ATOMS: atom_id res chain seq x y z
N MET A 1 -8.01 43.24 9.40
CA MET A 1 -7.61 42.24 8.38
C MET A 1 -6.19 41.86 8.72
N ASP A 2 -6.00 40.74 9.44
CA ASP A 2 -4.67 40.21 9.66
C ASP A 2 -4.03 39.90 8.31
N LYS A 3 -2.87 40.54 8.05
CA LYS A 3 -2.08 40.22 6.86
C LYS A 3 -1.68 38.76 6.97
N THR A 4 -2.25 37.91 6.13
CA THR A 4 -1.84 36.51 5.99
C THR A 4 -0.34 36.52 5.67
N ILE A 5 0.46 36.13 6.64
CA ILE A 5 1.92 36.09 6.48
C ILE A 5 2.24 34.95 5.51
N ASN A 6 2.85 35.27 4.38
CA ASN A 6 3.36 34.30 3.40
C ASN A 6 4.87 34.14 3.57
N TRP A 7 5.33 32.92 3.85
CA TRP A 7 6.73 32.61 4.09
C TRP A 7 7.45 32.03 2.85
N THR A 8 6.79 31.95 1.71
CA THR A 8 7.43 31.42 0.49
C THR A 8 8.78 32.08 0.23
N GLY A 9 9.83 31.29 0.06
CA GLY A 9 11.21 31.72 -0.12
C GLY A 9 11.97 31.99 1.18
N GLN A 10 11.32 32.06 2.34
CA GLN A 10 11.99 32.26 3.63
C GLN A 10 12.77 31.01 4.05
N ARG A 11 13.89 31.25 4.73
CA ARG A 11 14.71 30.20 5.35
C ARG A 11 14.41 30.15 6.83
N LEU A 12 13.97 28.99 7.30
CA LEU A 12 13.61 28.74 8.68
C LEU A 12 14.57 27.74 9.30
N THR A 13 14.87 27.92 10.58
CA THR A 13 15.55 26.91 11.40
C THR A 13 14.48 26.16 12.18
N LEU A 14 14.38 24.85 11.97
CA LEU A 14 13.27 24.04 12.44
C LEU A 14 13.77 22.82 13.21
N ARG A 15 13.18 22.56 14.39
CA ARG A 15 13.29 21.29 15.09
C ARG A 15 12.17 20.38 14.61
N ILE A 16 12.50 19.20 14.11
CA ILE A 16 11.53 18.25 13.60
C ILE A 16 10.91 17.48 14.77
N GLU A 17 9.58 17.48 14.84
CA GLU A 17 8.84 16.91 15.97
C GLU A 17 8.46 15.43 15.73
N LYS A 18 7.82 15.14 14.60
CA LYS A 18 7.27 13.82 14.32
C LYS A 18 7.06 13.57 12.82
N VAL A 19 6.83 12.30 12.48
CA VAL A 19 6.34 11.91 11.16
C VAL A 19 4.84 12.19 11.02
N ALA A 20 4.37 12.45 9.80
CA ALA A 20 2.97 12.52 9.44
C ALA A 20 2.65 11.54 8.31
N HIS A 21 1.36 11.29 8.10
CA HIS A 21 0.89 10.48 6.97
C HIS A 21 1.41 11.03 5.63
N GLY A 22 1.78 10.13 4.72
CA GLY A 22 2.34 10.49 3.42
C GLY A 22 3.85 10.72 3.42
N GLY A 23 4.58 10.31 4.48
CA GLY A 23 6.05 10.32 4.51
C GLY A 23 6.67 11.70 4.67
N ILE A 24 5.90 12.66 5.19
CA ILE A 24 6.37 14.01 5.52
C ILE A 24 6.50 14.16 7.03
N PHE A 25 7.25 15.17 7.46
CA PHE A 25 7.54 15.41 8.87
C PHE A 25 7.01 16.76 9.30
N VAL A 26 6.70 16.88 10.58
CA VAL A 26 6.10 18.07 11.19
C VAL A 26 7.15 18.81 12.00
N ALA A 27 7.21 20.11 11.78
CA ALA A 27 7.83 21.09 12.66
C ALA A 27 6.85 22.21 12.95
N ARG A 28 7.18 23.08 13.91
CA ARG A 28 6.42 24.31 14.22
C ARG A 28 7.33 25.53 14.18
N HIS A 29 6.79 26.58 13.60
CA HIS A 29 7.44 27.88 13.59
C HIS A 29 6.40 28.98 13.81
N GLU A 30 6.60 29.85 14.81
CA GLU A 30 5.65 30.92 15.16
C GLU A 30 4.19 30.48 15.26
N GLY A 31 3.96 29.29 15.84
CA GLY A 31 2.61 28.73 16.04
C GLY A 31 1.99 28.04 14.81
N ARG A 32 2.63 28.11 13.63
CA ARG A 32 2.17 27.43 12.42
C ARG A 32 2.87 26.08 12.23
N VAL A 33 2.17 25.15 11.56
CA VAL A 33 2.75 23.87 11.17
C VAL A 33 3.60 24.05 9.91
N VAL A 34 4.80 23.48 9.92
CA VAL A 34 5.67 23.39 8.74
C VAL A 34 5.87 21.92 8.41
N PHE A 35 5.41 21.51 7.24
CA PHE A 35 5.66 20.18 6.71
C PHE A 35 7.00 20.15 5.99
N VAL A 36 7.89 19.27 6.41
CA VAL A 36 9.25 19.14 5.88
C VAL A 36 9.46 17.71 5.38
N SER A 37 10.05 17.56 4.20
CA SER A 37 10.41 16.24 3.63
C SER A 37 11.86 15.89 3.95
N HIS A 38 12.23 14.61 3.81
CA HIS A 38 13.63 14.14 3.88
C HIS A 38 14.39 14.49 5.16
N VAL A 39 13.67 14.55 6.27
CA VAL A 39 14.20 14.81 7.61
C VAL A 39 13.78 13.70 8.58
N LEU A 40 14.26 13.73 9.83
CA LEU A 40 13.84 12.80 10.88
C LEU A 40 13.42 13.56 12.14
N PRO A 41 12.54 12.98 12.96
CA PRO A 41 12.21 13.53 14.27
C PRO A 41 13.47 13.72 15.13
N GLY A 42 13.55 14.86 15.84
CA GLY A 42 14.69 15.24 16.65
C GLY A 42 15.77 16.04 15.91
N GLU A 43 15.80 16.04 14.58
CA GLU A 43 16.79 16.83 13.82
C GLU A 43 16.53 18.33 13.94
N LEU A 44 17.63 19.10 13.96
CA LEU A 44 17.60 20.54 13.74
C LEU A 44 18.04 20.81 12.31
N VAL A 45 17.20 21.47 11.53
CA VAL A 45 17.45 21.69 10.11
C VAL A 45 17.24 23.15 9.72
N LYS A 46 17.96 23.60 8.70
CA LYS A 46 17.63 24.82 7.97
C LYS A 46 16.85 24.43 6.74
N ALA A 47 15.64 24.97 6.58
CA ALA A 47 14.75 24.65 5.47
C ALA A 47 14.27 25.91 4.75
N VAL A 48 13.97 25.79 3.46
CA VAL A 48 13.37 26.86 2.66
C VAL A 48 11.89 26.53 2.42
N VAL A 49 11.01 27.49 2.70
CA VAL A 49 9.58 27.35 2.41
C VAL A 49 9.36 27.48 0.89
N PHE A 50 8.83 26.43 0.28
CA PHE A 50 8.54 26.43 -1.16
C PHE A 50 7.05 26.62 -1.49
N GLU A 51 6.16 26.30 -0.55
CA GLU A 51 4.71 26.49 -0.70
C GLU A 51 4.11 27.04 0.58
N ASP A 52 3.50 28.21 0.51
CA ASP A 52 2.71 28.84 1.57
C ASP A 52 1.52 29.57 0.97
N ARG A 53 0.33 29.13 1.29
CA ARG A 53 -0.95 29.75 0.86
C ARG A 53 -1.56 30.66 1.94
N GLY A 54 -0.78 31.00 2.97
CA GLY A 54 -1.22 31.87 4.06
C GLY A 54 -2.18 31.22 5.07
N GLY A 55 -2.30 29.88 5.04
CA GLY A 55 -3.16 29.12 5.96
C GLY A 55 -2.46 28.70 7.25
N SER A 56 -3.01 27.65 7.89
CA SER A 56 -2.48 27.09 9.15
C SER A 56 -1.17 26.31 9.00
N PHE A 57 -0.73 26.05 7.78
CA PHE A 57 0.50 25.33 7.49
C PHE A 57 1.21 25.86 6.24
N CYS A 58 2.49 25.52 6.13
CA CYS A 58 3.29 25.68 4.92
C CYS A 58 4.16 24.42 4.68
N ARG A 59 4.84 24.38 3.54
CA ARG A 59 5.74 23.28 3.16
C ARG A 59 7.15 23.80 2.91
N ALA A 60 8.13 23.07 3.40
CA ALA A 60 9.54 23.42 3.30
C ALA A 60 10.39 22.22 2.91
N GLU A 61 11.52 22.52 2.26
CA GLU A 61 12.56 21.54 1.95
C GLU A 61 13.82 21.88 2.74
N PRO A 62 14.50 20.89 3.35
CA PRO A 62 15.72 21.13 4.10
C PRO A 62 16.85 21.44 3.11
N ILE A 63 17.63 22.48 3.44
CA ILE A 63 18.85 22.86 2.72
C ILE A 63 20.12 22.54 3.49
N GLU A 64 20.00 22.30 4.81
CA GLU A 64 21.11 21.95 5.68
C GLU A 64 20.57 21.15 6.88
N ILE A 65 21.23 20.06 7.23
CA ILE A 65 21.01 19.34 8.49
C ILE A 65 22.04 19.83 9.49
N ILE A 66 21.59 20.61 10.47
CA ILE A 66 22.48 21.23 11.50
C ILE A 66 22.83 20.20 12.57
N GLU A 67 21.81 19.48 13.07
CA GLU A 67 21.95 18.39 14.02
C GLU A 67 21.25 17.16 13.44
N ALA A 68 22.04 16.17 13.03
CA ALA A 68 21.50 14.96 12.44
C ALA A 68 21.04 13.97 13.49
N SER A 69 19.99 13.19 13.18
CA SER A 69 19.60 12.02 13.95
C SER A 69 20.64 10.90 13.79
N GLU A 70 20.83 10.08 14.82
CA GLU A 70 21.65 8.86 14.76
C GLU A 70 21.09 7.82 13.77
N ASP A 71 19.81 7.93 13.42
CA ASP A 71 19.13 7.06 12.46
C ASP A 71 19.24 7.54 11.03
N ARG A 72 19.89 8.70 10.79
CA ARG A 72 20.17 9.16 9.43
C ARG A 72 21.34 8.40 8.82
N VAL A 73 21.14 7.96 7.59
CA VAL A 73 22.16 7.30 6.77
C VAL A 73 22.28 8.00 5.41
N PRO A 74 23.39 7.87 4.68
CA PRO A 74 23.45 8.28 3.27
C PRO A 74 22.36 7.60 2.46
N HIS A 75 21.71 8.34 1.56
CA HIS A 75 20.67 7.78 0.72
C HIS A 75 21.27 6.72 -0.21
N PHE A 76 20.74 5.49 -0.18
CA PHE A 76 21.29 4.35 -0.95
C PHE A 76 21.17 4.52 -2.47
N TRP A 77 20.18 5.29 -2.93
CA TRP A 77 19.90 5.53 -4.34
C TRP A 77 20.24 6.97 -4.70
N LYS A 78 21.31 7.14 -5.50
CA LYS A 78 21.88 8.46 -5.82
C LYS A 78 20.89 9.36 -6.55
N GLU A 79 20.13 8.81 -7.49
CA GLU A 79 19.15 9.54 -8.30
C GLU A 79 17.92 9.98 -7.50
N ALA A 80 17.60 9.28 -6.42
CA ALA A 80 16.55 9.65 -5.47
C ALA A 80 17.09 10.46 -4.28
N GLY A 81 18.41 10.44 -4.07
CA GLY A 81 19.08 11.16 -2.99
C GLY A 81 18.87 12.66 -3.08
N THR A 82 18.89 13.26 -1.91
CA THR A 82 18.68 14.70 -1.74
C THR A 82 19.97 15.46 -1.47
N ASP A 83 21.11 14.81 -1.62
CA ASP A 83 22.42 15.36 -1.39
C ASP A 83 22.96 15.98 -2.70
N GLY A 84 23.06 17.30 -2.77
CA GLY A 84 23.62 17.97 -3.93
C GLY A 84 23.04 19.35 -4.22
N PRO A 85 23.65 20.12 -5.16
CA PRO A 85 23.25 21.48 -5.46
C PRO A 85 21.83 21.63 -6.02
N GLN A 86 21.25 20.57 -6.56
CA GLN A 86 19.87 20.57 -7.08
C GLN A 86 18.84 20.70 -5.95
N ARG A 87 19.14 20.21 -4.74
CA ARG A 87 18.31 20.36 -3.56
C ARG A 87 18.13 21.82 -3.13
N ALA A 88 19.17 22.60 -3.23
CA ALA A 88 19.11 24.04 -2.93
C ALA A 88 18.13 24.81 -3.83
N LEU A 89 17.73 24.20 -4.95
CA LEU A 89 16.75 24.72 -5.90
C LEU A 89 15.33 24.13 -5.68
N GLY A 90 15.11 23.31 -4.64
CA GLY A 90 13.82 22.68 -4.37
C GLY A 90 13.48 21.55 -5.35
N VAL A 91 14.47 20.98 -6.01
CA VAL A 91 14.29 19.94 -7.04
C VAL A 91 14.55 18.59 -6.39
N GLY A 92 13.47 17.82 -6.05
CA GLY A 92 13.57 16.45 -5.53
C GLY A 92 14.20 15.47 -6.52
N GLY A 93 14.66 14.32 -6.02
CA GLY A 93 15.18 13.21 -6.82
C GLY A 93 14.08 12.32 -7.40
N ALA A 94 14.45 11.15 -7.87
CA ALA A 94 13.53 10.11 -8.32
C ALA A 94 12.58 9.71 -7.18
N GLY A 95 11.27 9.66 -7.44
CA GLY A 95 10.28 9.28 -6.45
C GLY A 95 10.28 7.79 -6.14
N GLY A 96 9.71 7.42 -4.98
CA GLY A 96 9.51 6.03 -4.57
C GLY A 96 10.58 5.47 -3.64
N ALA A 97 11.41 6.33 -3.03
CA ALA A 97 12.39 5.98 -2.01
C ALA A 97 12.58 7.11 -0.97
N GLU A 98 11.50 7.78 -0.60
CA GLU A 98 11.50 8.99 0.26
C GLU A 98 12.07 8.75 1.66
N PHE A 99 12.16 7.49 2.13
CA PHE A 99 12.80 7.09 3.39
C PHE A 99 14.20 6.50 3.21
N GLY A 100 14.77 6.57 2.00
CA GLY A 100 16.09 5.99 1.70
C GLY A 100 17.26 6.57 2.50
N HIS A 101 17.06 7.67 3.21
CA HIS A 101 18.01 8.30 4.12
C HIS A 101 17.85 7.89 5.59
N ILE A 102 17.00 6.89 5.88
CA ILE A 102 16.64 6.45 7.23
C ILE A 102 17.00 4.98 7.41
N LYS A 103 17.55 4.59 8.57
CA LYS A 103 17.75 3.16 8.90
C LYS A 103 16.45 2.38 8.85
N LEU A 104 16.45 1.15 8.32
CA LEU A 104 15.24 0.32 8.14
C LEU A 104 14.43 0.14 9.42
N GLU A 105 15.08 -0.14 10.53
CA GLU A 105 14.41 -0.28 11.81
C GLU A 105 13.65 1.01 12.20
N ARG A 106 14.27 2.17 11.97
CA ARG A 106 13.62 3.46 12.23
C ARG A 106 12.47 3.74 11.28
N GLN A 107 12.58 3.36 10.02
CA GLN A 107 11.47 3.46 9.06
C GLN A 107 10.24 2.72 9.59
N ARG A 108 10.39 1.48 10.08
CA ARG A 108 9.31 0.69 10.66
C ARG A 108 8.69 1.33 11.90
N GLN A 109 9.51 1.93 12.77
CA GLN A 109 9.01 2.68 13.93
C GLN A 109 8.18 3.89 13.50
N LEU A 110 8.64 4.65 12.50
CA LEU A 110 7.90 5.80 11.95
C LEU A 110 6.56 5.37 11.31
N LYS A 111 6.53 4.24 10.63
CA LYS A 111 5.29 3.65 10.10
C LYS A 111 4.34 3.25 11.21
N ALA A 112 4.85 2.67 12.30
CA ALA A 112 4.06 2.36 13.49
C ALA A 112 3.48 3.62 14.15
N ASP A 113 4.25 4.71 14.24
CA ASP A 113 3.79 6.02 14.76
C ASP A 113 2.61 6.56 13.93
N VAL A 114 2.66 6.43 12.60
CA VAL A 114 1.58 6.87 11.70
C VAL A 114 0.32 6.03 11.90
N ILE A 115 0.44 4.71 12.04
CA ILE A 115 -0.70 3.83 12.32
C ILE A 115 -1.34 4.18 13.67
N GLU A 116 -0.53 4.29 14.73
CA GLU A 116 -0.97 4.66 16.08
C GLU A 116 -1.73 5.98 16.08
N GLU A 117 -1.14 7.04 15.48
CA GLU A 117 -1.80 8.36 15.41
C GLU A 117 -3.13 8.30 14.65
N ALA A 118 -3.19 7.56 13.53
CA ALA A 118 -4.42 7.41 12.76
C ALA A 118 -5.50 6.69 13.57
N LEU A 119 -5.18 5.58 14.22
CA LEU A 119 -6.10 4.80 15.05
C LEU A 119 -6.61 5.62 16.23
N GLN A 120 -5.72 6.30 16.94
CA GLN A 120 -6.10 7.11 18.11
C GLN A 120 -7.00 8.28 17.71
N ARG A 121 -6.59 9.06 16.69
CA ARG A 121 -7.32 10.29 16.33
C ARG A 121 -8.65 10.05 15.63
N MET A 122 -8.74 9.00 14.82
CA MET A 122 -9.92 8.77 13.97
C MET A 122 -10.85 7.68 14.51
N ALA A 123 -10.29 6.60 15.07
CA ALA A 123 -11.07 5.48 15.58
C ALA A 123 -11.21 5.47 17.11
N GLY A 124 -10.44 6.31 17.84
CA GLY A 124 -10.43 6.30 19.31
C GLY A 124 -9.77 5.05 19.89
N VAL A 125 -8.87 4.41 19.15
CA VAL A 125 -8.20 3.16 19.53
C VAL A 125 -6.75 3.46 19.92
N GLU A 126 -6.38 3.13 21.14
CA GLU A 126 -5.00 3.22 21.63
C GLU A 126 -4.29 1.89 21.37
N LEU A 127 -3.69 1.77 20.18
CA LEU A 127 -2.98 0.57 19.77
C LEU A 127 -1.82 0.96 18.85
N ARG A 128 -0.60 0.55 19.23
CA ARG A 128 0.61 0.72 18.43
C ARG A 128 1.11 -0.66 17.97
N PRO A 129 1.05 -0.99 16.69
CA PRO A 129 1.58 -2.26 16.20
C PRO A 129 3.10 -2.24 16.12
N VAL A 130 3.70 -3.43 16.14
CA VAL A 130 5.03 -3.64 15.58
C VAL A 130 4.87 -3.79 14.06
N VAL A 131 5.64 -3.03 13.30
CA VAL A 131 5.72 -3.19 11.84
C VAL A 131 6.82 -4.21 11.55
N GLU A 132 6.40 -5.40 11.09
CA GLU A 132 7.29 -6.51 10.83
C GLU A 132 7.92 -6.40 9.43
N PRO A 133 9.22 -6.76 9.24
CA PRO A 133 9.81 -6.91 7.92
C PRO A 133 9.22 -8.14 7.20
N VAL A 134 9.32 -8.16 5.89
CA VAL A 134 9.16 -9.42 5.14
C VAL A 134 10.45 -10.25 5.30
N PRO A 135 10.36 -11.58 5.45
CA PRO A 135 11.55 -12.41 5.56
C PRO A 135 12.54 -12.18 4.41
N GLY A 136 13.81 -11.92 4.75
CA GLY A 136 14.89 -11.65 3.82
C GLY A 136 15.15 -10.17 3.52
N ASP A 137 14.25 -9.25 3.95
CA ASP A 137 14.42 -7.82 3.68
C ASP A 137 15.53 -7.17 4.49
N ASP A 138 15.72 -7.59 5.74
CA ASP A 138 16.78 -7.04 6.58
C ASP A 138 18.16 -7.45 6.05
N GLU A 139 18.33 -8.69 5.60
CA GLU A 139 19.56 -9.19 4.99
C GLU A 139 19.85 -8.48 3.66
N ALA A 140 18.80 -8.12 2.91
CA ALA A 140 18.89 -7.37 1.66
C ALA A 140 18.93 -5.85 1.85
N ASN A 141 18.96 -5.35 3.09
CA ASN A 141 18.83 -3.93 3.41
C ASN A 141 17.59 -3.27 2.77
N GLY A 142 16.48 -4.01 2.62
CA GLY A 142 15.25 -3.53 1.99
C GLY A 142 15.35 -3.28 0.48
N LEU A 143 16.32 -3.88 -0.20
CA LEU A 143 16.55 -3.73 -1.63
C LEU A 143 16.08 -4.98 -2.41
N GLY A 144 15.90 -4.84 -3.73
CA GLY A 144 15.60 -5.96 -4.62
C GLY A 144 14.31 -6.71 -4.29
N TYR A 145 13.29 -6.02 -3.79
CA TYR A 145 12.01 -6.65 -3.44
C TYR A 145 10.92 -6.46 -4.50
N ARG A 146 11.06 -5.40 -5.33
CA ARG A 146 9.98 -4.91 -6.20
C ARG A 146 9.93 -5.69 -7.50
N THR A 147 8.86 -6.44 -7.70
CA THR A 147 8.64 -7.28 -8.88
C THR A 147 7.88 -6.57 -10.00
N ARG A 148 7.29 -5.42 -9.71
CA ARG A 148 6.52 -4.63 -10.67
C ARG A 148 6.99 -3.19 -10.65
N VAL A 149 7.41 -2.69 -11.81
CA VAL A 149 7.86 -1.30 -11.98
C VAL A 149 7.15 -0.65 -13.16
N GLN A 150 6.94 0.64 -13.03
CA GLN A 150 6.46 1.50 -14.09
C GLN A 150 7.48 2.60 -14.29
N LEU A 151 7.97 2.73 -15.51
CA LEU A 151 8.86 3.79 -15.93
C LEU A 151 8.15 4.67 -16.94
N HIS A 152 8.44 5.95 -16.87
CA HIS A 152 8.06 6.94 -17.88
C HIS A 152 9.27 7.21 -18.77
N VAL A 153 9.04 7.74 -19.94
CA VAL A 153 10.09 8.06 -20.89
C VAL A 153 10.09 9.58 -21.11
N ASP A 154 11.25 10.19 -21.05
CA ASP A 154 11.40 11.62 -21.29
C ASP A 154 11.45 11.96 -22.79
N GLU A 155 11.62 13.25 -23.11
CA GLU A 155 11.69 13.74 -24.49
C GLU A 155 12.94 13.24 -25.25
N ALA A 156 13.99 12.84 -24.53
CA ALA A 156 15.20 12.26 -25.09
C ALA A 156 15.09 10.75 -25.36
N GLY A 157 13.98 10.12 -24.94
CA GLY A 157 13.77 8.67 -25.03
C GLY A 157 14.45 7.90 -23.91
N GLU A 158 14.75 8.54 -22.78
CA GLU A 158 15.38 7.91 -21.63
C GLU A 158 14.32 7.48 -20.57
N PRO A 159 14.34 6.23 -20.09
CA PRO A 159 13.36 5.74 -19.14
C PRO A 159 13.74 6.05 -17.70
N GLY A 160 12.73 6.37 -16.88
CA GLY A 160 12.91 6.57 -15.44
C GLY A 160 11.59 6.73 -14.69
N PRO A 161 11.62 6.75 -13.35
CA PRO A 161 10.48 7.13 -12.55
C PRO A 161 10.22 8.64 -12.68
N TYR A 162 9.02 9.05 -12.27
CA TYR A 162 8.78 10.46 -12.08
C TYR A 162 9.61 11.01 -10.91
N ARG A 163 10.02 12.25 -11.05
CA ARG A 163 10.56 13.06 -9.97
C ARG A 163 9.53 13.16 -8.85
N GLU A 164 9.98 13.18 -7.63
CA GLU A 164 9.09 13.36 -6.48
C GLU A 164 8.22 14.61 -6.63
N ARG A 165 6.92 14.45 -6.49
CA ARG A 165 5.89 15.51 -6.63
C ARG A 165 5.86 16.23 -8.00
N SER A 166 6.37 15.61 -9.03
CA SER A 166 6.40 16.13 -10.39
C SER A 166 6.00 15.05 -11.39
N HIS A 167 5.83 15.45 -12.65
CA HIS A 167 5.72 14.55 -13.79
C HIS A 167 6.98 14.57 -14.67
N ASP A 168 8.05 15.21 -14.19
CA ASP A 168 9.35 15.16 -14.87
C ASP A 168 9.95 13.76 -14.68
N VAL A 169 10.48 13.20 -15.73
CA VAL A 169 11.17 11.91 -15.67
C VAL A 169 12.59 12.12 -15.17
N VAL A 170 13.03 11.26 -14.25
CA VAL A 170 14.42 11.16 -13.81
C VAL A 170 15.01 9.92 -14.46
N PRO A 171 15.85 10.07 -15.52
CA PRO A 171 16.48 8.94 -16.17
C PRO A 171 17.34 8.14 -15.18
N VAL A 172 17.19 6.81 -15.19
CA VAL A 172 17.93 5.92 -14.28
C VAL A 172 18.53 4.75 -15.03
N LYS A 173 19.74 4.35 -14.62
CA LYS A 173 20.42 3.17 -15.16
C LYS A 173 20.12 1.92 -14.36
N HIS A 174 19.79 2.08 -13.09
CA HIS A 174 19.54 1.00 -12.16
C HIS A 174 18.41 1.37 -11.19
N LEU A 175 17.59 0.40 -10.85
CA LEU A 175 16.46 0.51 -9.93
C LEU A 175 16.75 -0.34 -8.67
N PRO A 176 17.35 0.22 -7.62
CA PRO A 176 17.82 -0.58 -6.48
C PRO A 176 16.72 -1.33 -5.74
N LEU A 177 15.48 -0.84 -5.77
CA LEU A 177 14.34 -1.50 -5.13
C LEU A 177 13.75 -2.65 -5.97
N ALA A 178 14.04 -2.67 -7.29
CA ALA A 178 13.54 -3.71 -8.18
C ALA A 178 14.40 -4.99 -8.07
N VAL A 179 13.76 -6.13 -8.34
CA VAL A 179 14.48 -7.40 -8.48
C VAL A 179 15.44 -7.35 -9.67
N ASP A 180 16.49 -8.18 -9.65
CA ASP A 180 17.56 -8.14 -10.64
C ASP A 180 17.06 -8.35 -12.06
N GLU A 181 16.06 -9.20 -12.27
CA GLU A 181 15.47 -9.48 -13.58
C GLU A 181 14.88 -8.23 -14.27
N VAL A 182 14.47 -7.23 -13.50
CA VAL A 182 14.05 -5.92 -14.04
C VAL A 182 15.26 -5.15 -14.55
N ASN A 183 16.35 -5.13 -13.78
CA ASN A 183 17.58 -4.42 -14.13
C ASN A 183 18.30 -5.09 -15.31
N ASP A 184 18.24 -6.43 -15.40
CA ASP A 184 18.82 -7.23 -16.49
C ASP A 184 18.20 -6.95 -17.86
N LEU A 185 17.00 -6.36 -17.89
CA LEU A 185 16.41 -5.88 -19.15
C LEU A 185 17.19 -4.73 -19.79
N ALA A 186 18.07 -4.09 -19.02
CA ALA A 186 18.91 -2.96 -19.45
C ALA A 186 18.13 -1.92 -20.24
N LEU A 187 16.96 -1.51 -19.72
CA LEU A 187 16.03 -0.62 -20.43
C LEU A 187 16.67 0.72 -20.82
N HIS A 188 17.62 1.21 -20.04
CA HIS A 188 18.38 2.45 -20.31
C HIS A 188 19.30 2.37 -21.53
N LEU A 189 19.58 1.17 -22.06
CA LEU A 189 20.39 0.98 -23.26
C LEU A 189 19.55 0.89 -24.54
N LYS A 190 18.22 0.94 -24.43
CA LYS A 190 17.30 0.83 -25.57
C LYS A 190 16.79 2.20 -25.95
N ASN A 191 16.50 2.39 -27.23
CA ASN A 191 15.86 3.61 -27.72
C ASN A 191 14.34 3.52 -27.51
N TRP A 192 13.79 4.47 -26.76
CA TRP A 192 12.35 4.55 -26.45
C TRP A 192 11.70 5.80 -27.05
N GLN A 193 12.21 6.30 -28.16
CA GLN A 193 11.62 7.44 -28.86
C GLN A 193 10.11 7.17 -29.11
N ASP A 194 9.27 8.19 -28.92
CA ASP A 194 7.80 8.11 -29.06
C ASP A 194 7.08 7.16 -28.08
N VAL A 195 7.77 6.61 -27.10
CA VAL A 195 7.19 5.82 -26.01
C VAL A 195 6.92 6.72 -24.81
N LYS A 196 5.76 6.55 -24.16
CA LYS A 196 5.41 7.30 -22.96
C LYS A 196 5.65 6.50 -21.68
N LYS A 197 5.43 5.18 -21.74
CA LYS A 197 5.41 4.35 -20.55
C LYS A 197 5.89 2.92 -20.84
N ILE A 198 6.68 2.40 -19.90
CA ILE A 198 7.13 1.00 -19.87
C ILE A 198 6.68 0.42 -18.54
N GLU A 199 5.98 -0.70 -18.57
CA GLU A 199 5.59 -1.45 -17.38
C GLU A 199 6.27 -2.81 -17.43
N VAL A 200 6.95 -3.19 -16.36
CA VAL A 200 7.62 -4.49 -16.22
C VAL A 200 7.00 -5.24 -15.05
N ALA A 201 6.77 -6.52 -15.23
CA ALA A 201 6.34 -7.44 -14.20
C ALA A 201 7.19 -8.70 -14.25
N VAL A 202 7.74 -9.07 -13.10
CA VAL A 202 8.51 -10.29 -12.88
C VAL A 202 7.71 -11.18 -11.95
N SER A 203 7.55 -12.46 -12.29
CA SER A 203 6.88 -13.43 -11.41
C SER A 203 7.89 -14.17 -10.54
N ASN A 204 7.42 -14.72 -9.42
CA ASN A 204 8.25 -15.57 -8.56
C ASN A 204 8.58 -16.95 -9.18
N THR A 205 8.14 -17.21 -10.41
CA THR A 205 8.55 -18.35 -11.23
C THR A 205 9.63 -17.97 -12.28
N GLY A 206 10.15 -16.74 -12.24
CA GLY A 206 11.19 -16.25 -13.11
C GLY A 206 10.72 -15.74 -14.49
N GLN A 207 9.41 -15.63 -14.71
CA GLN A 207 8.90 -15.05 -15.96
C GLN A 207 8.99 -13.52 -15.91
N VAL A 208 9.44 -12.93 -17.01
CA VAL A 208 9.51 -11.47 -17.17
C VAL A 208 8.59 -11.04 -18.29
N HIS A 209 7.59 -10.24 -17.97
CA HIS A 209 6.70 -9.61 -18.96
C HIS A 209 6.87 -8.09 -18.91
N TYR A 210 6.85 -7.45 -20.05
CA TYR A 210 6.79 -6.00 -20.10
C TYR A 210 5.80 -5.52 -21.18
N SER A 211 5.25 -4.34 -20.97
CA SER A 211 4.40 -3.65 -21.91
C SER A 211 4.93 -2.26 -22.22
N VAL A 212 4.68 -1.80 -23.43
CA VAL A 212 5.02 -0.46 -23.89
C VAL A 212 3.73 0.23 -24.30
N ASP A 213 3.41 1.34 -23.67
CA ASP A 213 2.15 2.05 -23.85
C ASP A 213 0.93 1.13 -23.78
N LYS A 214 0.91 0.27 -22.75
CA LYS A 214 -0.12 -0.76 -22.48
C LYS A 214 -0.18 -1.89 -23.52
N LYS A 215 0.75 -1.95 -24.48
CA LYS A 215 0.83 -3.06 -25.45
C LYS A 215 1.81 -4.10 -24.93
N PRO A 216 1.34 -5.30 -24.56
CA PRO A 216 2.23 -6.39 -24.11
C PRO A 216 3.23 -6.76 -25.19
N LYS A 217 4.45 -7.08 -24.79
CA LYS A 217 5.52 -7.58 -25.66
C LYS A 217 5.71 -9.09 -25.58
N GLN A 218 5.10 -9.73 -24.57
CA GLN A 218 5.06 -11.18 -24.41
C GLN A 218 3.61 -11.65 -24.47
N GLU A 219 3.42 -12.84 -25.02
CA GLU A 219 2.15 -13.55 -25.01
C GLU A 219 1.98 -14.36 -23.73
N GLY A 220 0.72 -14.68 -23.39
CA GLY A 220 0.38 -15.51 -22.24
C GLY A 220 0.17 -14.73 -20.95
N LYS A 221 0.07 -15.49 -19.87
CA LYS A 221 -0.16 -14.97 -18.52
C LYS A 221 1.08 -15.18 -17.66
N LEU A 222 1.37 -14.22 -16.78
CA LEU A 222 2.33 -14.41 -15.71
C LEU A 222 1.84 -15.50 -14.76
N VAL A 223 2.75 -16.34 -14.29
CA VAL A 223 2.48 -17.41 -13.34
C VAL A 223 3.13 -17.07 -12.01
N GLU A 224 2.32 -16.91 -10.98
CA GLU A 224 2.76 -16.67 -9.60
C GLU A 224 2.40 -17.86 -8.72
N ARG A 225 3.17 -18.09 -7.68
CA ARG A 225 2.90 -19.10 -6.65
C ARG A 225 2.74 -18.42 -5.30
N ALA A 226 1.65 -18.71 -4.60
CA ALA A 226 1.41 -18.21 -3.25
C ALA A 226 0.46 -19.16 -2.52
N ALA A 227 0.61 -19.29 -1.21
CA ALA A 227 -0.24 -20.12 -0.35
C ALA A 227 -0.43 -21.57 -0.87
N GLY A 228 0.62 -22.16 -1.46
CA GLY A 228 0.58 -23.50 -2.04
C GLY A 228 -0.21 -23.63 -3.35
N ARG A 229 -0.63 -22.52 -3.98
CA ARG A 229 -1.41 -22.47 -5.22
C ARG A 229 -0.65 -21.75 -6.34
N THR A 230 -1.11 -21.99 -7.55
CA THR A 230 -0.63 -21.29 -8.76
C THR A 230 -1.68 -20.33 -9.24
N PHE A 231 -1.28 -19.07 -9.46
CA PHE A 231 -2.13 -18.01 -10.00
C PHE A 231 -1.62 -17.59 -11.37
N ARG A 232 -2.53 -17.45 -12.32
CA ARG A 232 -2.26 -16.96 -13.67
C ARG A 232 -2.85 -15.57 -13.80
N ILE A 233 -2.03 -14.60 -14.20
CA ILE A 233 -2.36 -13.19 -14.21
C ILE A 233 -2.18 -12.67 -15.63
N SER A 234 -3.22 -12.09 -16.18
CA SER A 234 -3.17 -11.45 -17.49
C SER A 234 -2.22 -10.25 -17.47
N SER A 235 -1.64 -9.95 -18.64
CA SER A 235 -0.75 -8.80 -18.80
C SER A 235 -1.43 -7.51 -18.34
N GLY A 236 -0.70 -6.72 -17.52
CA GLY A 236 -1.23 -5.52 -16.88
C GLY A 236 -2.18 -5.78 -15.69
N GLY A 237 -2.45 -7.03 -15.34
CA GLY A 237 -3.22 -7.39 -14.15
C GLY A 237 -2.46 -7.12 -12.86
N PHE A 238 -3.20 -6.75 -11.82
CA PHE A 238 -2.64 -6.49 -10.49
C PHE A 238 -2.12 -7.77 -9.84
N TRP A 239 -0.99 -7.67 -9.18
CA TRP A 239 -0.44 -8.60 -8.21
C TRP A 239 0.40 -7.83 -7.20
N GLN A 240 0.65 -8.40 -6.04
CA GLN A 240 1.46 -7.79 -5.00
C GLN A 240 2.85 -7.41 -5.55
N VAL A 241 3.29 -6.19 -5.22
CA VAL A 241 4.53 -5.63 -5.77
C VAL A 241 5.77 -6.22 -5.12
N HIS A 242 5.71 -6.47 -3.81
CA HIS A 242 6.79 -7.08 -3.06
C HIS A 242 6.80 -8.60 -3.30
N LYS A 243 7.96 -9.17 -3.63
CA LYS A 243 8.12 -10.60 -3.96
C LYS A 243 7.60 -11.57 -2.90
N GLY A 244 7.65 -11.19 -1.61
CA GLY A 244 7.17 -12.00 -0.48
C GLY A 244 5.77 -11.64 0.03
N ALA A 245 5.14 -10.59 -0.52
CA ALA A 245 3.89 -10.06 0.05
C ALA A 245 2.73 -11.04 -0.01
N ALA A 246 2.54 -11.73 -1.14
CA ALA A 246 1.42 -12.67 -1.30
C ALA A 246 1.43 -13.77 -0.24
N ASP A 247 2.61 -14.30 0.10
CA ASP A 247 2.76 -15.34 1.15
C ASP A 247 2.54 -14.77 2.55
N VAL A 248 3.12 -13.59 2.87
CA VAL A 248 2.96 -12.94 4.18
C VAL A 248 1.48 -12.59 4.43
N LEU A 249 0.82 -11.98 3.45
CA LEU A 249 -0.57 -11.57 3.57
C LEU A 249 -1.50 -12.77 3.71
N THR A 250 -1.38 -13.77 2.84
CA THR A 250 -2.23 -14.97 2.88
C THR A 250 -2.00 -15.79 4.14
N LYS A 251 -0.75 -15.93 4.59
CA LYS A 251 -0.42 -16.58 5.87
C LYS A 251 -1.11 -15.86 7.02
N THR A 252 -0.99 -14.54 7.10
CA THR A 252 -1.56 -13.74 8.19
C THR A 252 -3.09 -13.77 8.19
N VAL A 253 -3.73 -13.64 7.02
CA VAL A 253 -5.19 -13.79 6.90
C VAL A 253 -5.63 -15.18 7.35
N ASN A 254 -4.96 -16.23 6.91
CA ASN A 254 -5.25 -17.60 7.32
C ASN A 254 -5.09 -17.81 8.84
N GLU A 255 -4.05 -17.24 9.46
CA GLU A 255 -3.83 -17.28 10.91
C GLU A 255 -4.95 -16.57 11.68
N MET A 256 -5.33 -15.36 11.25
CA MET A 256 -6.41 -14.59 11.87
C MET A 256 -7.76 -15.29 11.73
N VAL A 257 -8.03 -15.89 10.57
CA VAL A 257 -9.25 -16.69 10.36
C VAL A 257 -9.25 -17.96 11.21
N ALA A 258 -8.09 -18.63 11.36
CA ALA A 258 -7.98 -19.83 12.18
C ALA A 258 -8.27 -19.58 13.68
N VAL A 259 -7.91 -18.39 14.19
CA VAL A 259 -8.15 -18.02 15.60
C VAL A 259 -9.64 -17.86 15.90
N VAL A 260 -10.41 -17.32 14.97
CA VAL A 260 -11.86 -17.12 15.12
C VAL A 260 -12.64 -18.36 14.70
N GLY A 261 -12.11 -19.12 13.76
CA GLY A 261 -12.79 -20.19 13.04
C GLY A 261 -13.51 -19.67 11.81
N ILE A 262 -13.73 -20.56 10.84
CA ILE A 262 -14.52 -20.26 9.64
C ILE A 262 -15.59 -21.32 9.44
N ASP A 263 -16.82 -20.88 9.24
CA ASP A 263 -17.90 -21.78 8.85
C ASP A 263 -17.82 -22.01 7.34
N VAL A 264 -17.49 -23.25 6.94
CA VAL A 264 -17.25 -23.60 5.54
C VAL A 264 -18.53 -23.57 4.68
N ASP A 265 -19.69 -23.67 5.31
CA ASP A 265 -21.00 -23.69 4.67
C ASP A 265 -21.65 -22.29 4.65
N ALA A 266 -21.14 -21.34 5.45
CA ALA A 266 -21.59 -19.96 5.43
C ALA A 266 -21.22 -19.24 4.12
N PRO A 267 -21.95 -18.19 3.72
CA PRO A 267 -21.64 -17.42 2.49
C PRO A 267 -20.46 -16.48 2.71
N ASN A 268 -19.24 -17.03 2.84
CA ASN A 268 -18.03 -16.24 3.04
C ASN A 268 -17.73 -15.34 1.82
N LEU A 269 -17.01 -14.25 2.04
CA LEU A 269 -16.71 -13.27 0.99
C LEU A 269 -15.22 -12.91 0.98
N ASP A 270 -14.73 -12.62 -0.24
CA ASP A 270 -13.45 -12.02 -0.54
C ASP A 270 -13.73 -10.80 -1.43
N LEU A 271 -13.78 -9.61 -0.81
CA LEU A 271 -14.16 -8.36 -1.46
C LEU A 271 -12.90 -7.63 -1.94
N TYR A 272 -12.95 -7.08 -3.16
CA TYR A 272 -11.80 -6.58 -3.91
C TYR A 272 -10.79 -7.71 -4.22
N GLY A 273 -11.30 -8.88 -4.55
CA GLY A 273 -10.54 -10.13 -4.55
C GLY A 273 -9.51 -10.29 -5.67
N GLY A 274 -9.41 -9.34 -6.63
CA GLY A 274 -8.44 -9.40 -7.72
C GLY A 274 -8.53 -10.70 -8.51
N VAL A 275 -7.41 -11.42 -8.57
CA VAL A 275 -7.30 -12.73 -9.25
C VAL A 275 -7.64 -13.92 -8.34
N GLY A 276 -8.22 -13.66 -7.16
CA GLY A 276 -8.69 -14.69 -6.21
C GLY A 276 -7.66 -15.14 -5.18
N LEU A 277 -6.72 -14.29 -4.79
CA LEU A 277 -5.61 -14.65 -3.89
C LEU A 277 -6.11 -15.15 -2.53
N PHE A 278 -6.93 -14.36 -1.83
CA PHE A 278 -7.40 -14.71 -0.48
C PHE A 278 -8.45 -15.83 -0.52
N ALA A 279 -9.39 -15.80 -1.47
CA ALA A 279 -10.35 -16.90 -1.64
C ALA A 279 -9.64 -18.23 -1.89
N GLY A 280 -8.62 -18.26 -2.74
CA GLY A 280 -7.82 -19.44 -3.02
C GLY A 280 -7.01 -19.92 -1.81
N ALA A 281 -6.39 -19.00 -1.07
CA ALA A 281 -5.61 -19.30 0.12
C ALA A 281 -6.47 -19.87 1.25
N LEU A 282 -7.64 -19.28 1.51
CA LEU A 282 -8.61 -19.77 2.51
C LEU A 282 -9.14 -21.17 2.15
N ALA A 283 -9.54 -21.38 0.88
CA ALA A 283 -10.04 -22.68 0.45
C ALA A 283 -8.95 -23.77 0.55
N ALA A 284 -7.71 -23.47 0.18
CA ALA A 284 -6.59 -24.39 0.33
C ALA A 284 -6.27 -24.73 1.79
N LYS A 285 -6.43 -23.77 2.71
CA LYS A 285 -6.11 -23.94 4.14
C LYS A 285 -7.20 -24.68 4.90
N PHE A 286 -8.49 -24.33 4.67
CA PHE A 286 -9.56 -24.79 5.53
C PHE A 286 -10.36 -25.95 4.94
N ALA A 287 -10.81 -25.87 3.70
CA ALA A 287 -11.42 -26.99 2.96
C ALA A 287 -11.67 -26.61 1.51
N ASN A 288 -11.48 -27.52 0.55
CA ASN A 288 -11.84 -27.29 -0.88
C ASN A 288 -13.36 -27.08 -1.08
N ARG A 289 -14.19 -27.44 -0.11
CA ARG A 289 -15.65 -27.19 -0.10
C ARG A 289 -16.03 -25.85 0.53
N LEU A 290 -15.05 -25.02 0.91
CA LEU A 290 -15.31 -23.70 1.49
C LEU A 290 -16.16 -22.87 0.53
N ARG A 291 -17.37 -22.54 0.97
CA ARG A 291 -18.27 -21.65 0.23
C ARG A 291 -17.79 -20.23 0.37
N ILE A 292 -17.21 -19.68 -0.70
CA ILE A 292 -16.69 -18.30 -0.72
C ILE A 292 -16.97 -17.65 -2.08
N THR A 293 -17.38 -16.39 -2.05
CA THR A 293 -17.54 -15.58 -3.26
C THR A 293 -16.48 -14.49 -3.28
N THR A 294 -15.60 -14.49 -4.28
CA THR A 294 -14.67 -13.40 -4.56
C THR A 294 -15.31 -12.39 -5.50
N VAL A 295 -15.21 -11.11 -5.17
CA VAL A 295 -15.87 -10.00 -5.90
C VAL A 295 -14.81 -9.03 -6.39
N GLU A 296 -14.80 -8.78 -7.69
CA GLU A 296 -13.82 -7.91 -8.36
C GLU A 296 -14.50 -7.09 -9.47
N SER A 297 -14.17 -5.81 -9.54
CA SER A 297 -14.76 -4.89 -10.52
C SER A 297 -14.12 -4.99 -11.91
N VAL A 298 -12.83 -5.38 -11.98
CA VAL A 298 -12.09 -5.50 -13.23
C VAL A 298 -12.41 -6.83 -13.89
N LYS A 299 -13.07 -6.77 -15.05
CA LYS A 299 -13.50 -7.97 -15.78
C LYS A 299 -12.37 -8.96 -16.02
N GLN A 300 -11.18 -8.49 -16.46
CA GLN A 300 -10.06 -9.37 -16.74
C GLN A 300 -9.54 -10.08 -15.49
N ALA A 301 -9.46 -9.38 -14.35
CA ALA A 301 -9.06 -9.98 -13.09
C ALA A 301 -10.08 -11.03 -12.61
N THR A 302 -11.39 -10.76 -12.79
CA THR A 302 -12.45 -11.76 -12.50
C THR A 302 -12.32 -13.01 -13.39
N GLU A 303 -12.00 -12.87 -14.67
CA GLU A 303 -11.77 -14.03 -15.56
C GLU A 303 -10.51 -14.80 -15.13
N ASP A 304 -9.45 -14.10 -14.70
CA ASP A 304 -8.27 -14.74 -14.13
C ASP A 304 -8.63 -15.48 -12.83
N ALA A 305 -9.45 -14.87 -11.95
CA ALA A 305 -9.92 -15.51 -10.72
C ALA A 305 -10.70 -16.80 -11.01
N LYS A 306 -11.62 -16.80 -12.00
CA LYS A 306 -12.34 -18.01 -12.41
C LYS A 306 -11.41 -19.14 -12.83
N LEU A 307 -10.35 -18.83 -13.58
CA LEU A 307 -9.34 -19.80 -13.99
C LEU A 307 -8.52 -20.32 -12.82
N ASN A 308 -8.10 -19.43 -11.92
CA ASN A 308 -7.25 -19.74 -10.78
C ASN A 308 -7.97 -20.57 -9.71
N LEU A 309 -9.30 -20.48 -9.67
CA LEU A 309 -10.14 -21.11 -8.66
C LEU A 309 -11.03 -22.23 -9.26
N ALA A 310 -10.79 -22.62 -10.52
CA ALA A 310 -11.62 -23.60 -11.24
C ALA A 310 -11.64 -25.00 -10.60
N ASP A 311 -10.61 -25.35 -9.82
CA ASP A 311 -10.51 -26.59 -9.07
C ASP A 311 -11.27 -26.58 -7.73
N LEU A 312 -11.87 -25.44 -7.35
CA LEU A 312 -12.58 -25.22 -6.10
C LEU A 312 -14.09 -25.08 -6.36
N PRO A 313 -14.86 -26.17 -6.26
CA PRO A 313 -16.25 -26.21 -6.74
C PRO A 313 -17.21 -25.30 -5.99
N ALA A 314 -16.88 -24.93 -4.73
CA ALA A 314 -17.70 -24.06 -3.88
C ALA A 314 -17.30 -22.57 -3.95
N VAL A 315 -16.27 -22.25 -4.73
CA VAL A 315 -15.80 -20.87 -4.92
C VAL A 315 -16.45 -20.23 -6.15
N ARG A 316 -16.92 -19.00 -6.01
CA ARG A 316 -17.52 -18.23 -7.12
C ARG A 316 -16.76 -16.92 -7.29
N ALA A 317 -16.45 -16.54 -8.55
CA ALA A 317 -15.91 -15.23 -8.90
C ALA A 317 -17.00 -14.40 -9.60
N VAL A 318 -17.25 -13.20 -9.03
CA VAL A 318 -18.29 -12.26 -9.47
C VAL A 318 -17.64 -10.98 -9.97
N CYS A 319 -17.97 -10.58 -11.20
CA CYS A 319 -17.53 -9.29 -11.76
C CYS A 319 -18.56 -8.20 -11.39
N ALA A 320 -18.26 -7.43 -10.36
CA ALA A 320 -19.10 -6.32 -9.94
C ALA A 320 -18.28 -5.28 -9.15
N PRO A 321 -18.67 -3.99 -9.17
CA PRO A 321 -18.21 -3.05 -8.17
C PRO A 321 -18.60 -3.52 -6.78
N THR A 322 -17.64 -3.53 -5.84
CA THR A 322 -17.85 -4.05 -4.49
C THR A 322 -18.99 -3.32 -3.77
N GLU A 323 -19.09 -1.99 -3.96
CA GLU A 323 -20.13 -1.16 -3.35
C GLU A 323 -21.54 -1.58 -3.82
N ARG A 324 -21.68 -1.98 -5.07
CA ARG A 324 -22.96 -2.47 -5.60
C ARG A 324 -23.27 -3.85 -5.05
N PHE A 325 -22.30 -4.76 -5.10
CA PHE A 325 -22.48 -6.12 -4.58
C PHE A 325 -22.83 -6.11 -3.09
N ALA A 326 -22.10 -5.35 -2.27
CA ALA A 326 -22.37 -5.24 -0.82
C ALA A 326 -23.77 -4.71 -0.53
N ALA A 327 -24.21 -3.68 -1.25
CA ALA A 327 -25.56 -3.12 -1.12
C ALA A 327 -26.67 -4.12 -1.51
N GLU A 328 -26.45 -4.92 -2.57
CA GLU A 328 -27.38 -5.98 -2.98
C GLU A 328 -27.50 -7.05 -1.89
N GLN A 329 -26.34 -7.49 -1.29
CA GLN A 329 -26.36 -8.47 -0.22
C GLN A 329 -26.98 -7.92 1.09
N ALA A 330 -26.67 -6.68 1.45
CA ALA A 330 -27.29 -6.02 2.60
C ALA A 330 -28.83 -5.93 2.46
N SER A 331 -29.30 -5.60 1.25
CA SER A 331 -30.73 -5.56 0.94
C SER A 331 -31.38 -6.96 1.06
N ALA A 332 -30.71 -8.00 0.57
CA ALA A 332 -31.19 -9.38 0.71
C ALA A 332 -31.28 -9.83 2.18
N VAL A 333 -30.32 -9.43 3.01
CA VAL A 333 -30.34 -9.69 4.46
C VAL A 333 -31.52 -8.95 5.12
N ALA A 334 -31.74 -7.67 4.78
CA ALA A 334 -32.85 -6.88 5.30
C ALA A 334 -34.22 -7.46 4.90
N ALA A 335 -34.32 -8.10 3.74
CA ALA A 335 -35.50 -8.80 3.26
C ALA A 335 -35.67 -10.22 3.85
N GLY A 336 -34.68 -10.72 4.63
CA GLY A 336 -34.68 -12.09 5.15
C GLY A 336 -34.34 -13.17 4.11
N GLU A 337 -33.80 -12.78 2.96
CA GLU A 337 -33.46 -13.67 1.85
C GLU A 337 -32.02 -14.21 1.92
N ALA A 338 -31.16 -13.62 2.76
CA ALA A 338 -29.78 -14.03 2.98
C ALA A 338 -29.39 -13.91 4.45
N ASP A 339 -28.43 -14.74 4.87
CA ASP A 339 -27.85 -14.73 6.22
C ASP A 339 -26.32 -14.81 6.15
N TYR A 340 -25.64 -13.77 6.61
CA TYR A 340 -24.19 -13.69 6.73
C TYR A 340 -23.71 -13.77 8.18
N SER A 341 -24.60 -14.01 9.14
CA SER A 341 -24.31 -13.94 10.59
C SER A 341 -23.16 -14.86 11.04
N ARG A 342 -22.85 -15.91 10.28
CA ARG A 342 -21.75 -16.86 10.52
C ARG A 342 -20.60 -16.68 9.52
N ALA A 343 -20.71 -15.76 8.57
CA ALA A 343 -19.73 -15.59 7.51
C ALA A 343 -18.44 -14.92 8.00
N THR A 344 -17.36 -15.26 7.32
CA THR A 344 -16.09 -14.50 7.31
C THR A 344 -16.02 -13.67 6.04
N VAL A 345 -15.66 -12.40 6.16
CA VAL A 345 -15.46 -11.47 5.05
C VAL A 345 -14.03 -10.97 5.08
N VAL A 346 -13.28 -11.23 4.02
CA VAL A 346 -11.98 -10.60 3.79
C VAL A 346 -12.21 -9.38 2.90
N VAL A 347 -11.57 -8.26 3.23
CA VAL A 347 -11.62 -7.03 2.41
C VAL A 347 -10.19 -6.51 2.18
N ASP A 348 -9.82 -6.28 0.93
CA ASP A 348 -8.51 -5.72 0.51
C ASP A 348 -8.75 -4.53 -0.44
N PRO A 349 -9.27 -3.40 0.09
CA PRO A 349 -9.67 -2.28 -0.73
C PRO A 349 -8.47 -1.48 -1.24
N PRO A 350 -8.67 -0.61 -2.26
CA PRO A 350 -7.69 0.37 -2.67
C PRO A 350 -7.39 1.38 -1.55
N ARG A 351 -6.39 2.26 -1.74
CA ARG A 351 -5.96 3.29 -0.77
C ARG A 351 -7.09 4.14 -0.17
N ALA A 352 -8.21 4.27 -0.88
CA ALA A 352 -9.36 5.01 -0.36
C ALA A 352 -10.12 4.28 0.76
N GLY A 353 -9.79 3.00 1.04
CA GLY A 353 -10.54 2.14 1.95
C GLY A 353 -11.87 1.68 1.36
N VAL A 354 -12.70 1.01 2.17
CA VAL A 354 -14.05 0.57 1.74
C VAL A 354 -15.07 1.71 1.76
N GLY A 355 -14.88 2.70 2.62
CA GLY A 355 -15.74 3.88 2.76
C GLY A 355 -17.03 3.61 3.55
N ALA A 356 -17.67 4.71 3.97
CA ALA A 356 -18.82 4.68 4.88
C ALA A 356 -20.01 3.86 4.36
N ARG A 357 -20.23 3.84 3.03
CA ARG A 357 -21.33 3.07 2.42
C ARG A 357 -21.13 1.57 2.60
N VAL A 358 -19.96 1.03 2.20
CA VAL A 358 -19.68 -0.40 2.34
C VAL A 358 -19.59 -0.80 3.81
N VAL A 359 -19.07 0.08 4.69
CA VAL A 359 -19.14 -0.13 6.15
C VAL A 359 -20.60 -0.32 6.59
N GLY A 360 -21.54 0.54 6.17
CA GLY A 360 -22.97 0.41 6.48
C GLY A 360 -23.58 -0.89 5.96
N ASP A 361 -23.23 -1.29 4.75
CA ASP A 361 -23.67 -2.56 4.15
C ASP A 361 -23.13 -3.77 4.93
N LEU A 362 -21.86 -3.76 5.33
CA LEU A 362 -21.24 -4.79 6.18
C LEU A 362 -21.91 -4.87 7.56
N LEU A 363 -22.28 -3.74 8.15
CA LEU A 363 -23.03 -3.71 9.41
C LEU A 363 -24.42 -4.31 9.27
N THR A 364 -25.09 -4.08 8.16
CA THR A 364 -26.39 -4.68 7.83
C THR A 364 -26.29 -6.19 7.60
N MET A 365 -25.28 -6.62 6.84
CA MET A 365 -25.00 -8.04 6.63
C MET A 365 -24.56 -8.74 7.92
N ALA A 366 -23.94 -8.03 8.84
CA ALA A 366 -23.51 -8.44 10.16
C ALA A 366 -22.69 -9.74 10.18
N PRO A 367 -21.63 -9.92 9.35
CA PRO A 367 -20.81 -11.12 9.39
C PRO A 367 -20.18 -11.33 10.77
N LEU A 368 -19.91 -12.58 11.11
CA LEU A 368 -19.24 -12.93 12.37
C LEU A 368 -17.85 -12.32 12.46
N HIS A 369 -17.12 -12.41 11.34
CA HIS A 369 -15.70 -12.06 11.26
C HIS A 369 -15.40 -11.23 10.03
N ILE A 370 -14.65 -10.15 10.20
CA ILE A 370 -14.11 -9.35 9.10
C ILE A 370 -12.59 -9.32 9.24
N VAL A 371 -11.87 -9.68 8.18
CA VAL A 371 -10.41 -9.48 8.05
C VAL A 371 -10.18 -8.35 7.08
N TYR A 372 -9.68 -7.24 7.57
CA TYR A 372 -9.43 -6.03 6.78
C TYR A 372 -7.94 -5.90 6.48
N VAL A 373 -7.55 -5.99 5.21
CA VAL A 373 -6.20 -5.74 4.69
C VAL A 373 -6.17 -4.30 4.20
N ALA A 374 -5.21 -3.50 4.62
CA ALA A 374 -5.20 -2.06 4.35
C ALA A 374 -3.80 -1.53 4.05
N CYS A 375 -3.64 -0.90 2.91
CA CYS A 375 -2.40 -0.22 2.51
C CYS A 375 -2.36 1.28 2.90
N ASP A 376 -3.41 1.80 3.54
CA ASP A 376 -3.48 3.19 4.03
C ASP A 376 -4.05 3.24 5.46
N PRO A 377 -3.25 3.65 6.45
CA PRO A 377 -3.66 3.65 7.86
C PRO A 377 -4.76 4.67 8.18
N VAL A 378 -4.85 5.78 7.42
CA VAL A 378 -5.87 6.81 7.63
C VAL A 378 -7.23 6.33 7.13
N ALA A 379 -7.26 5.71 5.95
CA ALA A 379 -8.48 5.10 5.42
C ALA A 379 -8.97 3.95 6.32
N LEU A 380 -8.04 3.09 6.77
CA LEU A 380 -8.34 2.03 7.72
C LEU A 380 -8.98 2.58 9.01
N ALA A 381 -8.33 3.55 9.65
CA ALA A 381 -8.82 4.11 10.92
C ALA A 381 -10.21 4.76 10.77
N ARG A 382 -10.47 5.44 9.64
CA ARG A 382 -11.80 5.98 9.32
C ARG A 382 -12.86 4.89 9.22
N ASP A 383 -12.57 3.80 8.51
CA ASP A 383 -13.51 2.70 8.31
C ASP A 383 -13.71 1.88 9.59
N LEU A 384 -12.64 1.66 10.37
CA LEU A 384 -12.70 1.03 11.70
C LEU A 384 -13.62 1.78 12.66
N LYS A 385 -13.61 3.12 12.64
CA LYS A 385 -14.54 3.91 13.46
C LYS A 385 -15.99 3.47 13.28
N GLY A 386 -16.42 3.27 12.03
CA GLY A 386 -17.77 2.83 11.71
C GLY A 386 -18.05 1.39 12.17
N LEU A 387 -17.12 0.47 11.90
CA LEU A 387 -17.27 -0.94 12.28
C LEU A 387 -17.31 -1.11 13.81
N LEU A 388 -16.44 -0.43 14.54
CA LEU A 388 -16.41 -0.46 16.02
C LEU A 388 -17.69 0.12 16.62
N ALA A 389 -18.17 1.26 16.10
CA ALA A 389 -19.44 1.83 16.52
C ALA A 389 -20.64 0.91 16.21
N GLY A 390 -20.53 0.07 15.19
CA GLY A 390 -21.51 -0.96 14.82
C GLY A 390 -21.41 -2.28 15.59
N GLY A 391 -20.56 -2.35 16.62
CA GLY A 391 -20.50 -3.51 17.53
C GLY A 391 -19.43 -4.54 17.19
N TYR A 392 -18.48 -4.22 16.31
CA TYR A 392 -17.28 -5.04 16.13
C TYR A 392 -16.21 -4.70 17.15
N GLN A 393 -15.33 -5.65 17.44
CA GLN A 393 -14.14 -5.46 18.27
C GLN A 393 -12.89 -5.92 17.51
N ILE A 394 -11.78 -5.19 17.67
CA ILE A 394 -10.48 -5.61 17.16
C ILE A 394 -10.02 -6.83 17.97
N LYS A 395 -9.84 -7.95 17.30
CA LYS A 395 -9.32 -9.19 17.89
C LYS A 395 -7.81 -9.31 17.73
N ALA A 396 -7.28 -8.86 16.59
CA ALA A 396 -5.86 -8.82 16.29
C ALA A 396 -5.56 -7.69 15.28
N LEU A 397 -4.34 -7.16 15.35
CA LEU A 397 -3.79 -6.24 14.39
C LEU A 397 -2.34 -6.63 14.14
N LYS A 398 -1.94 -6.75 12.86
CA LYS A 398 -0.57 -6.91 12.41
C LYS A 398 -0.24 -5.86 11.36
N ALA A 399 1.02 -5.45 11.30
CA ALA A 399 1.49 -4.51 10.29
C ALA A 399 2.81 -4.99 9.69
N PHE A 400 2.99 -4.74 8.39
CA PHE A 400 4.14 -5.21 7.63
C PHE A 400 4.76 -4.09 6.80
N ASP A 401 6.08 -4.08 6.73
CA ASP A 401 6.86 -3.24 5.83
C ASP A 401 6.99 -3.91 4.46
N LEU A 402 5.90 -3.88 3.66
CA LEU A 402 5.92 -4.39 2.28
C LEU A 402 6.57 -3.42 1.28
N PHE A 403 6.98 -2.24 1.75
CA PHE A 403 7.56 -1.20 0.92
C PHE A 403 8.73 -0.52 1.64
N PRO A 404 9.82 -1.24 1.94
CA PRO A 404 11.02 -0.65 2.50
C PRO A 404 11.46 0.60 1.74
N HIS A 405 12.05 1.55 2.45
CA HIS A 405 12.49 2.86 1.93
C HIS A 405 11.39 3.81 1.46
N THR A 406 10.12 3.45 1.68
CA THR A 406 8.97 4.33 1.44
C THR A 406 8.15 4.51 2.71
N HIS A 407 7.20 5.44 2.71
CA HIS A 407 6.27 5.67 3.82
C HIS A 407 5.11 4.66 3.88
N HIS A 408 4.94 3.85 2.84
CA HIS A 408 3.84 2.90 2.76
C HIS A 408 3.98 1.78 3.78
N VAL A 409 2.85 1.36 4.32
CA VAL A 409 2.76 0.26 5.28
C VAL A 409 1.49 -0.53 5.00
N GLU A 410 1.56 -1.84 5.19
CA GLU A 410 0.40 -2.72 5.12
C GLU A 410 -0.06 -3.11 6.50
N THR A 411 -1.38 -3.06 6.75
CA THR A 411 -1.96 -3.36 8.05
C THR A 411 -3.11 -4.35 7.89
N ILE A 412 -3.13 -5.41 8.70
CA ILE A 412 -4.20 -6.41 8.67
C ILE A 412 -4.89 -6.41 10.03
N VAL A 413 -6.21 -6.23 10.03
CA VAL A 413 -7.04 -6.18 11.24
C VAL A 413 -8.09 -7.28 11.20
N SER A 414 -8.13 -8.07 12.25
CA SER A 414 -9.20 -9.05 12.50
C SER A 414 -10.25 -8.42 13.41
N LEU A 415 -11.49 -8.40 12.97
CA LEU A 415 -12.64 -7.81 13.64
C LEU A 415 -13.72 -8.87 13.86
N VAL A 416 -14.15 -9.03 15.09
CA VAL A 416 -15.20 -9.98 15.44
C VAL A 416 -16.40 -9.23 15.99
N ARG A 417 -17.60 -9.63 15.54
CA ARG A 417 -18.84 -9.06 16.03
C ARG A 417 -19.10 -9.54 17.45
N ASN A 418 -19.45 -8.59 18.34
CA ASN A 418 -19.86 -8.93 19.70
C ASN A 418 -21.11 -9.81 19.66
N SER A 419 -21.07 -10.95 20.34
CA SER A 419 -22.27 -11.69 20.64
C SER A 419 -23.16 -10.83 21.54
N LYS A 420 -24.38 -10.52 21.07
CA LYS A 420 -25.38 -9.90 21.92
C LYS A 420 -25.86 -10.90 22.95
#